data_84fd66b24fd63d9d7b89a4230557dc15
#
_entry.id   84fd66b24fd63d9d7b89a4230557dc15
#
_cell.length_a   1.000
_cell.length_b   1.000
_cell.length_c   1.000
_cell.angle_alpha   90.00
_cell.angle_beta   90.00
_cell.angle_gamma   90.00
#
_symmetry.space_group_name_H-M   'P 1'
#
loop_
_entity.id
_entity.type
_entity.pdbx_description
1 polymer ?
#
loop_
_entity_poly.entity_id
_entity_poly.type
_entity_poly.pdbx_seq_one_letter_code
_entity_poly.pdbx_strand_id
1 'polypeptide(L)'
;LLVDFLREKLKLTGTHVGCDTSQCGACVIHIDGKSVKSCTTLAVQADGCNITTIEGLADGDVLHPMQQAFHENHGLQCGFCTPGMIMSAITLIDGRPDISEQEIRQGLEGNLCRCTGYQNIVKSIQQAAKSQHC
;
A
#
# COMPACT_ATOMS: atom_id res chain seq x y z
N LEU A 1 -13.24 8.52 -11.76
CA LEU A 1 -12.17 7.59 -11.42
C LEU A 1 -12.52 6.82 -10.13
N LEU A 2 -11.98 5.63 -10.00
CA LEU A 2 -12.24 4.81 -8.82
C LEU A 2 -11.78 5.50 -7.53
N VAL A 3 -10.63 6.16 -7.54
CA VAL A 3 -10.14 6.90 -6.38
C VAL A 3 -11.10 8.00 -5.94
N ASP A 4 -11.72 8.69 -6.88
CA ASP A 4 -12.68 9.74 -6.57
C ASP A 4 -13.94 9.15 -5.93
N PHE A 5 -14.41 8.03 -6.46
CA PHE A 5 -15.55 7.31 -5.89
C PHE A 5 -15.28 6.88 -4.44
N LEU A 6 -14.11 6.30 -4.20
CA LEU A 6 -13.71 5.88 -2.85
C LEU A 6 -13.68 7.06 -1.88
N ARG A 7 -13.03 8.15 -2.26
CA ARG A 7 -12.80 9.29 -1.38
C ARG A 7 -14.05 10.16 -1.20
N GLU A 8 -14.76 10.44 -2.29
CA GLU A 8 -15.85 11.42 -2.27
C GLU A 8 -17.22 10.80 -1.99
N LYS A 9 -17.48 9.62 -2.55
CA LYS A 9 -18.80 8.97 -2.37
C LYS A 9 -18.82 8.07 -1.15
N LEU A 10 -17.80 7.22 -0.99
CA LEU A 10 -17.73 6.29 0.14
C LEU A 10 -17.04 6.88 1.37
N LYS A 11 -16.43 8.06 1.23
CA LYS A 11 -15.70 8.74 2.32
C LYS A 11 -14.55 7.93 2.89
N LEU A 12 -13.99 7.03 2.09
CA LEU A 12 -12.78 6.26 2.43
C LEU A 12 -11.55 7.08 1.99
N THR A 13 -11.14 7.99 2.86
CA THR A 13 -10.12 9.01 2.53
C THR A 13 -8.68 8.54 2.77
N GLY A 14 -8.48 7.32 3.23
CA GLY A 14 -7.14 6.76 3.46
C GLY A 14 -6.33 6.56 2.20
N THR A 15 -6.99 6.34 1.06
CA THR A 15 -6.34 6.28 -0.26
C THR A 15 -6.09 7.70 -0.75
N HIS A 16 -4.83 8.03 -1.08
CA HIS A 16 -4.43 9.40 -1.44
C HIS A 16 -4.20 9.56 -2.94
N VAL A 17 -4.17 10.82 -3.40
CA VAL A 17 -3.82 11.19 -4.77
C VAL A 17 -2.62 12.15 -4.71
N GLY A 18 -1.46 11.70 -5.19
CA GLY A 18 -0.22 12.48 -5.14
C GLY A 18 0.29 12.95 -6.51
N CYS A 19 -0.35 12.52 -7.60
CA CYS A 19 0.03 12.91 -8.95
C CYS A 19 -1.16 12.81 -9.90
N ASP A 20 -0.95 13.24 -11.16
CA ASP A 20 -1.93 13.08 -12.23
C ASP A 20 -1.35 12.23 -13.39
N THR A 21 -0.22 11.56 -13.15
CA THR A 21 0.56 10.85 -14.16
C THR A 21 0.66 9.35 -13.93
N SER A 22 -0.07 8.83 -12.93
CA SER A 22 -0.09 7.40 -12.59
C SER A 22 1.27 6.86 -12.11
N GLN A 23 2.14 7.73 -11.58
CA GLN A 23 3.51 7.34 -11.21
C GLN A 23 3.73 7.20 -9.70
N CYS A 24 3.04 8.02 -8.88
CA CYS A 24 3.42 8.14 -7.46
C CYS A 24 3.04 6.95 -6.58
N GLY A 25 2.03 6.19 -6.94
CA GLY A 25 1.58 5.03 -6.15
C GLY A 25 0.79 5.33 -4.89
N ALA A 26 0.52 6.60 -4.57
CA ALA A 26 -0.24 6.96 -3.36
C ALA A 26 -1.69 6.44 -3.39
N CYS A 27 -2.21 6.14 -4.58
CA CYS A 27 -3.57 5.69 -4.80
C CYS A 27 -3.73 4.16 -4.84
N VAL A 28 -2.69 3.39 -4.57
CA VAL A 28 -2.73 1.92 -4.68
C VAL A 28 -3.71 1.33 -3.69
N ILE A 29 -4.56 0.46 -4.20
CA ILE A 29 -5.53 -0.35 -3.47
C ILE A 29 -5.43 -1.80 -3.93
N HIS A 30 -6.18 -2.70 -3.31
CA HIS A 30 -6.30 -4.06 -3.82
C HIS A 30 -7.65 -4.25 -4.52
N ILE A 31 -7.62 -4.83 -5.70
CA ILE A 31 -8.80 -5.34 -6.42
C ILE A 31 -8.58 -6.84 -6.61
N ASP A 32 -9.45 -7.64 -6.01
CA ASP A 32 -9.35 -9.10 -6.02
C ASP A 32 -7.95 -9.58 -5.60
N GLY A 33 -7.37 -8.96 -4.58
CA GLY A 33 -6.07 -9.31 -4.03
C GLY A 33 -4.85 -8.79 -4.78
N LYS A 34 -5.05 -8.01 -5.85
CA LYS A 34 -3.95 -7.46 -6.67
C LYS A 34 -3.82 -5.97 -6.45
N SER A 35 -2.57 -5.48 -6.38
CA SER A 35 -2.29 -4.05 -6.27
C SER A 35 -2.64 -3.32 -7.57
N VAL A 36 -3.47 -2.29 -7.47
CA VAL A 36 -3.95 -1.52 -8.61
C VAL A 36 -3.91 -0.03 -8.26
N LYS A 37 -3.56 0.81 -9.22
CA LYS A 37 -3.61 2.27 -9.07
C LYS A 37 -5.05 2.75 -9.33
N SER A 38 -5.73 3.14 -8.27
CA SER A 38 -7.14 3.56 -8.37
C SER A 38 -7.34 4.86 -9.15
N CYS A 39 -6.29 5.66 -9.34
CA CYS A 39 -6.35 6.89 -10.13
C CYS A 39 -6.41 6.64 -11.65
N THR A 40 -6.14 5.41 -12.11
CA THR A 40 -6.22 5.03 -13.51
C THR A 40 -7.29 3.99 -13.81
N THR A 41 -8.12 3.67 -12.83
CA THR A 41 -9.20 2.71 -12.94
C THR A 41 -10.53 3.45 -12.90
N LEU A 42 -11.43 3.13 -13.83
CA LEU A 42 -12.80 3.65 -13.77
C LEU A 42 -13.61 2.84 -12.77
N ALA A 43 -14.50 3.50 -12.03
CA ALA A 43 -15.33 2.82 -11.03
C ALA A 43 -16.14 1.68 -11.64
N VAL A 44 -16.62 1.85 -12.87
CA VAL A 44 -17.40 0.82 -13.57
C VAL A 44 -16.58 -0.44 -13.88
N GLN A 45 -15.25 -0.30 -14.02
CA GLN A 45 -14.37 -1.45 -14.27
C GLN A 45 -14.22 -2.34 -13.03
N ALA A 46 -14.49 -1.80 -11.86
CA ALA A 46 -14.39 -2.52 -10.60
C ALA A 46 -15.73 -3.11 -10.15
N ASP A 47 -16.76 -3.00 -10.97
CA ASP A 47 -18.07 -3.56 -10.66
C ASP A 47 -17.97 -5.08 -10.50
N GLY A 48 -18.54 -5.60 -9.42
CA GLY A 48 -18.48 -7.02 -9.09
C GLY A 48 -17.16 -7.50 -8.49
N CYS A 49 -16.15 -6.62 -8.32
CA CYS A 49 -14.87 -6.98 -7.74
C CYS A 49 -14.84 -6.74 -6.24
N ASN A 50 -13.96 -7.46 -5.54
CA ASN A 50 -13.66 -7.20 -4.14
C ASN A 50 -12.57 -6.14 -4.03
N ILE A 51 -12.90 -5.00 -3.44
CA ILE A 51 -11.97 -3.89 -3.26
C ILE A 51 -11.57 -3.81 -1.80
N THR A 52 -10.26 -3.72 -1.55
CA THR A 52 -9.73 -3.47 -0.21
C THR A 52 -8.87 -2.22 -0.25
N THR A 53 -9.21 -1.27 0.61
CA THR A 53 -8.41 -0.06 0.82
C THR A 53 -7.64 -0.20 2.14
N ILE A 54 -6.79 0.78 2.46
CA ILE A 54 -6.02 0.78 3.70
C ILE A 54 -6.93 0.65 4.95
N GLU A 55 -8.12 1.20 4.88
CA GLU A 55 -9.10 1.12 5.98
C GLU A 55 -9.57 -0.31 6.27
N GLY A 56 -9.47 -1.20 5.29
CA GLY A 56 -9.90 -2.58 5.42
C GLY A 56 -8.85 -3.56 5.91
N LEU A 57 -7.62 -3.12 6.18
CA LEU A 57 -6.53 -4.01 6.58
C LEU A 57 -6.54 -4.37 8.07
N ALA A 58 -6.83 -3.40 8.93
CA ALA A 58 -6.86 -3.63 10.38
C ALA A 58 -8.16 -4.33 10.76
N ASP A 59 -8.07 -5.20 11.79
CA ASP A 59 -9.24 -5.84 12.40
C ASP A 59 -9.46 -5.18 13.77
N GLY A 60 -10.35 -4.17 13.80
CA GLY A 60 -10.56 -3.36 14.99
C GLY A 60 -9.27 -2.63 15.39
N ASP A 61 -8.79 -2.90 16.60
CA ASP A 61 -7.56 -2.31 17.13
C ASP A 61 -6.31 -3.10 16.75
N VAL A 62 -6.47 -4.23 16.04
CA VAL A 62 -5.34 -5.07 15.63
C VAL A 62 -4.89 -4.68 14.23
N LEU A 63 -3.69 -4.12 14.13
CA LEU A 63 -3.10 -3.72 12.85
C LEU A 63 -2.72 -4.94 12.02
N HIS A 64 -2.81 -4.81 10.70
CA HIS A 64 -2.20 -5.77 9.79
C HIS A 64 -0.67 -5.83 10.06
N PRO A 65 -0.01 -7.01 9.92
CA PRO A 65 1.43 -7.13 10.19
C PRO A 65 2.28 -6.09 9.44
N MET A 66 1.91 -5.73 8.22
CA MET A 66 2.61 -4.69 7.47
C MET A 66 2.46 -3.31 8.12
N GLN A 67 1.25 -2.98 8.57
CA GLN A 67 1.01 -1.71 9.28
C GLN A 67 1.80 -1.67 10.58
N GLN A 68 1.82 -2.76 11.33
CA GLN A 68 2.56 -2.87 12.57
C GLN A 68 4.06 -2.71 12.32
N ALA A 69 4.59 -3.34 11.28
CA ALA A 69 6.01 -3.23 10.92
C ALA A 69 6.39 -1.77 10.57
N PHE A 70 5.55 -1.07 9.82
CA PHE A 70 5.78 0.35 9.50
C PHE A 70 5.79 1.21 10.76
N HIS A 71 4.90 0.93 11.69
CA HIS A 71 4.85 1.63 12.97
C HIS A 71 6.12 1.39 13.80
N GLU A 72 6.52 0.14 13.95
CA GLU A 72 7.66 -0.23 14.78
C GLU A 72 9.01 0.25 14.23
N ASN A 73 9.15 0.27 12.92
CA ASN A 73 10.40 0.64 12.25
C ASN A 73 10.41 2.09 11.76
N HIS A 74 9.43 2.88 12.13
CA HIS A 74 9.32 4.27 11.67
C HIS A 74 9.36 4.38 10.14
N GLY A 75 8.58 3.53 9.47
CA GLY A 75 8.50 3.48 8.01
C GLY A 75 7.77 4.65 7.36
N LEU A 76 7.41 5.66 8.15
CA LEU A 76 6.70 6.84 7.67
C LEU A 76 7.15 8.10 8.41
N GLN A 77 7.01 9.23 7.74
CA GLN A 77 7.18 10.56 8.35
C GLN A 77 5.89 11.34 8.15
N CYS A 78 5.66 11.99 6.99
CA CYS A 78 4.41 12.70 6.78
C CYS A 78 3.20 11.77 6.63
N GLY A 79 3.41 10.53 6.24
CA GLY A 79 2.35 9.53 6.10
C GLY A 79 1.58 9.56 4.79
N PHE A 80 1.87 10.50 3.88
CA PHE A 80 1.08 10.65 2.65
C PHE A 80 1.24 9.46 1.71
N CYS A 81 2.46 8.95 1.53
CA CYS A 81 2.73 7.80 0.67
C CYS A 81 2.36 6.46 1.35
N THR A 82 2.16 6.47 2.65
CA THR A 82 2.12 5.25 3.47
C THR A 82 0.99 4.29 3.10
N PRO A 83 -0.26 4.72 2.89
CA PRO A 83 -1.31 3.78 2.51
C PRO A 83 -1.01 3.05 1.21
N GLY A 84 -0.62 3.76 0.17
CA GLY A 84 -0.26 3.15 -1.11
C GLY A 84 0.97 2.25 -1.01
N MET A 85 1.97 2.68 -0.24
CA MET A 85 3.19 1.91 0.00
C MET A 85 2.88 0.57 0.69
N ILE A 86 2.05 0.60 1.73
CA ILE A 86 1.63 -0.61 2.46
C ILE A 86 0.86 -1.55 1.54
N MET A 87 -0.10 -1.04 0.78
CA MET A 87 -0.89 -1.87 -0.13
C MET A 87 -0.01 -2.54 -1.19
N SER A 88 0.93 -1.81 -1.78
CA SER A 88 1.89 -2.36 -2.75
C SER A 88 2.79 -3.40 -2.09
N ALA A 89 3.28 -3.13 -0.90
CA ALA A 89 4.21 -4.02 -0.19
C ALA A 89 3.57 -5.36 0.15
N ILE A 90 2.30 -5.37 0.54
CA ILE A 90 1.60 -6.61 0.89
C ILE A 90 1.59 -7.60 -0.28
N THR A 91 1.29 -7.14 -1.48
CA THR A 91 1.30 -8.01 -2.66
C THR A 91 2.72 -8.38 -3.09
N LEU A 92 3.67 -7.47 -2.91
CA LEU A 92 5.09 -7.72 -3.26
C LEU A 92 5.68 -8.87 -2.47
N ILE A 93 5.40 -8.94 -1.16
CA ILE A 93 6.01 -9.94 -0.28
C ILE A 93 5.24 -11.26 -0.21
N ASP A 94 4.09 -11.35 -0.85
CA ASP A 94 3.23 -12.55 -0.76
C ASP A 94 4.02 -13.80 -1.19
N GLY A 95 4.14 -14.76 -0.25
CA GLY A 95 4.91 -15.97 -0.46
C GLY A 95 6.43 -15.77 -0.55
N ARG A 96 6.96 -14.61 -0.17
CA ARG A 96 8.39 -14.28 -0.29
C ARG A 96 9.00 -13.83 1.04
N PRO A 97 9.15 -14.73 2.03
CA PRO A 97 9.64 -14.36 3.37
C PRO A 97 11.10 -13.91 3.38
N ASP A 98 11.90 -14.35 2.40
CA ASP A 98 13.32 -14.05 2.29
C ASP A 98 13.63 -13.01 1.21
N ILE A 99 12.65 -12.17 0.89
CA ILE A 99 12.82 -11.11 -0.11
C ILE A 99 14.00 -10.22 0.26
N SER A 100 14.89 -9.96 -0.71
CA SER A 100 16.06 -9.12 -0.48
C SER A 100 15.72 -7.64 -0.49
N GLU A 101 16.59 -6.82 0.08
CA GLU A 101 16.47 -5.37 0.02
C GLU A 101 16.37 -4.87 -1.42
N GLN A 102 17.21 -5.42 -2.31
CA GLN A 102 17.21 -5.03 -3.72
C GLN A 102 15.87 -5.34 -4.39
N GLU A 103 15.32 -6.51 -4.14
CA GLU A 103 14.02 -6.90 -4.69
C GLU A 103 12.89 -6.02 -4.17
N ILE A 104 12.95 -5.64 -2.90
CA ILE A 104 11.97 -4.70 -2.32
C ILE A 104 12.08 -3.35 -3.00
N ARG A 105 13.29 -2.80 -3.14
CA ARG A 105 13.49 -1.50 -3.79
C ARG A 105 13.01 -1.50 -5.23
N GLN A 106 13.27 -2.56 -5.97
CA GLN A 106 12.76 -2.73 -7.33
C GLN A 106 11.23 -2.80 -7.36
N GLY A 107 10.64 -3.56 -6.45
CA GLY A 107 9.19 -3.70 -6.36
C GLY A 107 8.46 -2.42 -5.98
N LEU A 108 9.15 -1.47 -5.35
CA LEU A 108 8.58 -0.18 -4.94
C LEU A 108 8.84 0.94 -5.94
N GLU A 109 9.36 0.66 -7.13
CA GLU A 109 9.64 1.71 -8.12
C GLU A 109 8.39 2.50 -8.52
N GLY A 110 7.21 1.92 -8.39
CA GLY A 110 5.93 2.60 -8.63
C GLY A 110 5.36 3.34 -7.43
N ASN A 111 6.11 3.46 -6.31
CA ASN A 111 5.66 4.10 -5.07
C ASN A 111 6.70 5.12 -4.61
N LEU A 112 6.33 6.40 -4.67
CA LEU A 112 7.24 7.49 -4.36
C LEU A 112 7.07 7.96 -2.91
N CYS A 113 8.21 8.13 -2.22
CA CYS A 113 8.28 8.73 -0.90
C CYS A 113 9.37 9.79 -0.88
N ARG A 114 9.00 11.03 -0.56
CA ARG A 114 9.94 12.16 -0.53
C ARG A 114 10.62 12.32 0.83
N CYS A 115 10.10 11.68 1.88
CA CYS A 115 10.51 11.95 3.26
C CYS A 115 11.57 11.00 3.79
N THR A 116 11.40 9.68 3.58
CA THR A 116 12.08 8.63 4.36
C THR A 116 13.41 8.16 3.77
N GLY A 117 13.65 8.40 2.49
CA GLY A 117 14.78 7.79 1.78
C GLY A 117 14.65 6.28 1.62
N TYR A 118 13.48 5.73 1.90
CA TYR A 118 13.12 4.30 1.75
C TYR A 118 13.76 3.35 2.75
N GLN A 119 14.75 3.75 3.51
CA GLN A 119 15.52 2.84 4.37
C GLN A 119 14.65 2.14 5.41
N ASN A 120 13.86 2.92 6.17
CA ASN A 120 12.96 2.34 7.17
C ASN A 120 11.76 1.64 6.53
N ILE A 121 11.35 2.06 5.34
CA ILE A 121 10.31 1.37 4.58
C ILE A 121 10.79 -0.04 4.22
N VAL A 122 12.00 -0.18 3.71
CA VAL A 122 12.59 -1.48 3.39
C VAL A 122 12.67 -2.38 4.62
N LYS A 123 13.12 -1.84 5.75
CA LYS A 123 13.16 -2.58 7.03
C LYS A 123 11.78 -3.07 7.45
N SER A 124 10.79 -2.21 7.34
CA SER A 124 9.41 -2.54 7.68
C SER A 124 8.89 -3.70 6.82
N ILE A 125 9.14 -3.63 5.53
CA ILE A 125 8.70 -4.65 4.58
C ILE A 125 9.41 -5.98 4.84
N GLN A 126 10.71 -5.96 5.12
CA GLN A 126 11.45 -7.16 5.46
C GLN A 126 10.92 -7.83 6.72
N GLN A 127 10.62 -7.03 7.75
CA GLN A 127 10.03 -7.56 8.99
C GLN A 127 8.67 -8.21 8.72
N ALA A 128 7.80 -7.55 7.97
CA ALA A 128 6.48 -8.08 7.64
C ALA A 128 6.59 -9.36 6.79
N ALA A 129 7.55 -9.42 5.86
CA ALA A 129 7.78 -10.61 5.05
C ALA A 129 8.14 -11.83 5.91
N LYS A 130 9.01 -11.66 6.89
CA LYS A 130 9.40 -12.73 7.80
C LYS A 130 8.25 -13.20 8.68
N SER A 131 7.35 -12.31 9.08
CA SER A 131 6.23 -12.64 9.95
C SER A 131 5.14 -13.47 9.25
N GLN A 132 5.19 -13.63 7.94
CA GLN A 132 4.25 -14.48 7.20
C GLN A 132 4.34 -15.96 7.57
N HIS A 133 5.42 -16.37 8.20
CA HIS A 133 5.64 -17.76 8.63
C HIS A 133 5.09 -18.08 10.00
N CYS A 134 4.49 -17.13 10.68
CA CYS A 134 3.97 -17.32 12.03
C CYS A 134 2.51 -17.75 12.04
#